data_5f92d91489f5247da7cc2607264beb39
#
_entry.id   5f92d91489f5247da7cc2607264beb39
#
_cell.length_a   1.000
_cell.length_b   1.000
_cell.length_c   1.000
_cell.angle_alpha   90.00
_cell.angle_beta   90.00
_cell.angle_gamma   90.00
#
_symmetry.space_group_name_H-M   'P 1'
#
loop_
_entity.id
_entity.type
_entity.pdbx_description
1 polymer ?
#
loop_
_entity_poly.entity_id
_entity_poly.type
_entity_poly.pdbx_seq_one_letter_code
_entity_poly.pdbx_strand_id
1 'polypeptide(L)'
;MTTIRLNLLAFLVMLSSISVAQNLPQEKELDVPYVASKPEVVKAMLTIANIDSTDIIYDLGCGDGRIVITAAKEYGASGVGVDIDPNRIQEANENAERENVTDKVKFIEQDLFDVDFSSASVVTLYLLPYVNLKLRPKLLEQLKPGTRVVSNEFDMGDWKPEKEIKVGESTIYFWVIPEK
;
A
#
# COMPACT_ATOMS: atom_id res chain seq x y z
N MET A 1 23.67 -45.78 -75.13
CA MET A 1 23.97 -45.79 -73.64
C MET A 1 23.97 -44.41 -73.15
N THR A 2 22.85 -43.97 -72.54
CA THR A 2 22.60 -42.60 -72.18
C THR A 2 22.59 -42.47 -70.64
N THR A 3 23.58 -41.80 -70.09
CA THR A 3 23.75 -41.61 -68.63
C THR A 3 22.93 -40.45 -68.18
N ILE A 4 21.91 -40.69 -67.33
CA ILE A 4 21.08 -39.70 -66.69
C ILE A 4 21.83 -39.14 -65.46
N ARG A 5 22.18 -37.85 -65.48
CA ARG A 5 22.71 -37.15 -64.31
C ARG A 5 21.57 -36.64 -63.44
N LEU A 6 21.47 -37.19 -62.26
CA LEU A 6 20.51 -36.76 -61.23
C LEU A 6 21.06 -35.58 -60.46
N ASN A 7 20.52 -34.39 -60.69
CA ASN A 7 20.85 -33.18 -59.91
C ASN A 7 20.04 -33.17 -58.59
N LEU A 8 20.76 -33.33 -57.48
CA LEU A 8 20.21 -33.24 -56.12
C LEU A 8 20.22 -31.77 -55.71
N LEU A 9 19.07 -31.09 -55.80
CA LEU A 9 18.89 -29.74 -55.23
C LEU A 9 18.70 -29.91 -53.71
N ALA A 10 19.71 -29.52 -52.95
CA ALA A 10 19.59 -29.38 -51.49
C ALA A 10 18.81 -28.15 -51.15
N PHE A 11 17.58 -28.30 -50.65
CA PHE A 11 16.74 -27.23 -50.13
C PHE A 11 17.19 -26.95 -48.69
N LEU A 12 17.95 -25.85 -48.50
CA LEU A 12 18.41 -25.38 -47.20
C LEU A 12 17.25 -24.58 -46.57
N VAL A 13 16.47 -25.22 -45.71
CA VAL A 13 15.44 -24.51 -44.93
C VAL A 13 16.13 -23.82 -43.76
N MET A 14 16.34 -22.49 -43.86
CA MET A 14 16.72 -21.67 -42.73
C MET A 14 15.50 -21.50 -41.79
N LEU A 15 15.50 -22.23 -40.70
CA LEU A 15 14.63 -21.97 -39.56
C LEU A 15 15.13 -20.71 -38.84
N SER A 16 14.54 -19.57 -39.16
CA SER A 16 14.70 -18.33 -38.35
C SER A 16 13.95 -18.55 -37.02
N SER A 17 14.69 -18.85 -35.97
CA SER A 17 14.19 -18.85 -34.59
C SER A 17 13.83 -17.42 -34.21
N ILE A 18 12.56 -17.08 -34.28
CA ILE A 18 12.04 -15.84 -33.69
C ILE A 18 12.06 -16.05 -32.17
N SER A 19 13.08 -15.53 -31.52
CA SER A 19 13.13 -15.43 -30.07
C SER A 19 12.10 -14.38 -29.64
N VAL A 20 10.89 -14.80 -29.32
CA VAL A 20 9.94 -13.95 -28.61
C VAL A 20 10.49 -13.81 -27.20
N ALA A 21 11.21 -12.74 -26.95
CA ALA A 21 11.52 -12.33 -25.59
C ALA A 21 10.19 -12.05 -24.90
N GLN A 22 9.71 -13.01 -24.09
CA GLN A 22 8.61 -12.79 -23.18
C GLN A 22 9.10 -11.75 -22.17
N ASN A 23 8.63 -10.50 -22.31
CA ASN A 23 8.67 -9.53 -21.22
C ASN A 23 7.77 -10.09 -20.12
N LEU A 24 8.34 -10.90 -19.25
CA LEU A 24 7.71 -11.21 -17.97
C LEU A 24 7.60 -9.87 -17.22
N PRO A 25 6.43 -9.57 -16.65
CA PRO A 25 6.32 -8.42 -15.77
C PRO A 25 7.42 -8.55 -14.71
N GLN A 26 8.28 -7.54 -14.59
CA GLN A 26 9.20 -7.48 -13.46
C GLN A 26 8.35 -7.38 -12.21
N GLU A 27 8.41 -8.39 -11.35
CA GLU A 27 7.86 -8.28 -10.00
C GLU A 27 8.50 -7.04 -9.35
N LYS A 28 7.67 -6.08 -9.00
CA LYS A 28 8.11 -4.85 -8.34
C LYS A 28 8.61 -5.25 -6.96
N GLU A 29 9.88 -4.98 -6.68
CA GLU A 29 10.49 -5.30 -5.40
C GLU A 29 9.74 -4.53 -4.29
N LEU A 30 9.24 -5.25 -3.29
CA LEU A 30 8.49 -4.65 -2.20
C LEU A 30 9.46 -4.04 -1.17
N ASP A 31 9.31 -2.77 -0.88
CA ASP A 31 10.09 -2.08 0.16
C ASP A 31 9.84 -2.66 1.56
N VAL A 32 8.66 -3.25 1.79
CA VAL A 32 8.23 -3.77 3.10
C VAL A 32 7.55 -5.14 2.92
N PRO A 33 7.93 -6.17 3.70
CA PRO A 33 7.19 -7.42 3.72
C PRO A 33 5.80 -7.19 4.32
N TYR A 34 4.77 -7.82 3.74
CA TYR A 34 3.43 -7.74 4.29
C TYR A 34 3.34 -8.42 5.66
N VAL A 35 2.99 -7.65 6.68
CA VAL A 35 2.67 -8.13 8.03
C VAL A 35 1.34 -7.51 8.47
N ALA A 36 0.37 -8.37 8.70
CA ALA A 36 -0.97 -7.93 9.08
C ALA A 36 -1.03 -7.41 10.52
N SER A 37 -1.53 -6.20 10.74
CA SER A 37 -1.80 -5.68 12.08
C SER A 37 -2.87 -6.52 12.80
N LYS A 38 -2.66 -6.84 14.08
CA LYS A 38 -3.65 -7.55 14.89
C LYS A 38 -4.89 -6.69 15.10
N PRO A 39 -6.10 -7.27 15.26
CA PRO A 39 -7.35 -6.51 15.43
C PRO A 39 -7.31 -5.49 16.59
N GLU A 40 -6.73 -5.87 17.72
CA GLU A 40 -6.57 -4.99 18.88
C GLU A 40 -5.66 -3.79 18.60
N VAL A 41 -4.63 -3.98 17.76
CA VAL A 41 -3.73 -2.90 17.32
C VAL A 41 -4.47 -1.95 16.38
N VAL A 42 -5.18 -2.47 15.39
CA VAL A 42 -6.03 -1.66 14.49
C VAL A 42 -7.00 -0.80 15.30
N LYS A 43 -7.72 -1.41 16.24
CA LYS A 43 -8.66 -0.69 17.08
C LYS A 43 -7.99 0.40 17.92
N ALA A 44 -6.82 0.12 18.47
CA ALA A 44 -6.08 1.11 19.26
C ALA A 44 -5.55 2.26 18.37
N MET A 45 -5.09 2.00 17.13
CA MET A 45 -4.69 3.03 16.18
C MET A 45 -5.85 3.97 15.85
N LEU A 46 -7.04 3.43 15.58
CA LEU A 46 -8.24 4.22 15.28
C LEU A 46 -8.73 5.00 16.51
N THR A 47 -8.63 4.40 17.70
CA THR A 47 -9.02 5.04 18.97
C THR A 47 -8.10 6.20 19.33
N ILE A 48 -6.76 6.03 19.24
CA ILE A 48 -5.81 7.12 19.59
C ILE A 48 -5.92 8.29 18.61
N ALA A 49 -6.28 8.00 17.34
CA ALA A 49 -6.58 9.01 16.34
C ALA A 49 -7.94 9.69 16.56
N ASN A 50 -8.78 9.20 17.46
CA ASN A 50 -10.13 9.70 17.70
C ASN A 50 -10.96 9.81 16.42
N ILE A 51 -11.04 8.68 15.70
CA ILE A 51 -11.74 8.58 14.40
C ILE A 51 -13.24 8.78 14.59
N ASP A 52 -13.85 9.51 13.66
CA ASP A 52 -15.31 9.65 13.54
C ASP A 52 -15.78 9.59 12.08
N SER A 53 -17.09 9.72 11.87
CA SER A 53 -17.70 9.59 10.52
C SER A 53 -17.39 10.72 9.55
N THR A 54 -16.75 11.79 9.99
CA THR A 54 -16.33 12.90 9.14
C THR A 54 -14.91 12.76 8.61
N ASP A 55 -14.19 11.73 9.09
CA ASP A 55 -12.81 11.51 8.75
C ASP A 55 -12.62 10.88 7.37
N ILE A 56 -11.51 11.28 6.75
CA ILE A 56 -10.96 10.65 5.55
C ILE A 56 -9.60 10.06 5.92
N ILE A 57 -9.53 8.72 5.95
CA ILE A 57 -8.33 7.98 6.33
C ILE A 57 -7.55 7.60 5.08
N TYR A 58 -6.24 7.82 5.09
CA TYR A 58 -5.31 7.21 4.14
C TYR A 58 -4.43 6.20 4.87
N ASP A 59 -4.49 4.93 4.42
CA ASP A 59 -3.65 3.85 4.92
C ASP A 59 -2.57 3.55 3.88
N LEU A 60 -1.32 3.93 4.16
CA LEU A 60 -0.21 3.83 3.22
C LEU A 60 0.56 2.52 3.48
N GLY A 61 0.48 1.58 2.52
CA GLY A 61 0.85 0.19 2.70
C GLY A 61 -0.32 -0.59 3.33
N CYS A 62 -1.50 -0.50 2.72
CA CYS A 62 -2.75 -0.94 3.35
C CYS A 62 -2.91 -2.47 3.45
N GLY A 63 -2.09 -3.25 2.72
CA GLY A 63 -2.23 -4.69 2.68
C GLY A 63 -3.64 -5.13 2.30
N ASP A 64 -4.26 -5.93 3.15
CA ASP A 64 -5.62 -6.45 2.96
C ASP A 64 -6.76 -5.45 3.30
N GLY A 65 -6.41 -4.18 3.54
CA GLY A 65 -7.36 -3.08 3.75
C GLY A 65 -8.00 -3.02 5.13
N ARG A 66 -7.57 -3.87 6.08
CA ARG A 66 -8.25 -4.04 7.38
C ARG A 66 -8.41 -2.76 8.20
N ILE A 67 -7.45 -1.82 8.17
CA ILE A 67 -7.53 -0.57 8.92
C ILE A 67 -8.63 0.31 8.36
N VAL A 68 -8.63 0.54 7.05
CA VAL A 68 -9.63 1.38 6.36
C VAL A 68 -11.03 0.77 6.46
N ILE A 69 -11.14 -0.55 6.28
CA ILE A 69 -12.41 -1.29 6.40
C ILE A 69 -12.96 -1.21 7.82
N THR A 70 -12.11 -1.39 8.85
CA THR A 70 -12.54 -1.25 10.25
C THR A 70 -13.01 0.16 10.56
N ALA A 71 -12.30 1.17 10.06
CA ALA A 71 -12.69 2.57 10.23
C ALA A 71 -14.06 2.87 9.60
N ALA A 72 -14.30 2.38 8.39
CA ALA A 72 -15.59 2.53 7.72
C ALA A 72 -16.72 1.83 8.46
N LYS A 73 -16.49 0.58 8.88
CA LYS A 73 -17.50 -0.29 9.52
C LYS A 73 -17.87 0.18 10.93
N GLU A 74 -16.86 0.46 11.77
CA GLU A 74 -17.08 0.75 13.19
C GLU A 74 -17.29 2.24 13.50
N TYR A 75 -16.71 3.13 12.68
CA TYR A 75 -16.73 4.58 12.94
C TYR A 75 -17.48 5.38 11.86
N GLY A 76 -17.83 4.73 10.74
CA GLY A 76 -18.51 5.41 9.63
C GLY A 76 -17.62 6.31 8.79
N ALA A 77 -16.32 6.31 9.02
CA ALA A 77 -15.34 7.09 8.27
C ALA A 77 -15.24 6.66 6.80
N SER A 78 -14.74 7.55 5.94
CA SER A 78 -14.33 7.20 4.57
C SER A 78 -12.84 6.95 4.53
N GLY A 79 -12.36 6.17 3.54
CA GLY A 79 -10.93 5.95 3.47
C GLY A 79 -10.39 5.45 2.14
N VAL A 80 -9.09 5.62 1.99
CA VAL A 80 -8.30 5.17 0.86
C VAL A 80 -7.16 4.30 1.37
N GLY A 81 -7.11 3.05 0.93
CA GLY A 81 -5.96 2.19 1.11
C GLY A 81 -5.06 2.25 -0.12
N VAL A 82 -3.76 2.35 0.09
CA VAL A 82 -2.75 2.38 -0.97
C VAL A 82 -1.75 1.26 -0.74
N ASP A 83 -1.55 0.43 -1.75
CA ASP A 83 -0.52 -0.61 -1.72
C ASP A 83 0.11 -0.75 -3.12
N ILE A 84 1.35 -1.22 -3.17
CA ILE A 84 2.06 -1.43 -4.42
C ILE A 84 1.82 -2.82 -4.99
N ASP A 85 1.36 -3.77 -4.15
CA ASP A 85 1.08 -5.15 -4.52
C ASP A 85 -0.37 -5.30 -5.04
N PRO A 86 -0.58 -5.62 -6.33
CA PRO A 86 -1.91 -5.82 -6.88
C PRO A 86 -2.70 -6.93 -6.19
N ASN A 87 -2.03 -7.95 -5.65
CA ASN A 87 -2.70 -9.03 -4.92
C ASN A 87 -3.29 -8.53 -3.59
N ARG A 88 -2.58 -7.60 -2.91
CA ARG A 88 -3.11 -6.96 -1.70
C ARG A 88 -4.30 -6.07 -2.00
N ILE A 89 -4.24 -5.30 -3.09
CA ILE A 89 -5.37 -4.47 -3.54
C ILE A 89 -6.58 -5.32 -3.91
N GLN A 90 -6.38 -6.46 -4.58
CA GLN A 90 -7.48 -7.39 -4.86
C GLN A 90 -8.10 -7.91 -3.56
N GLU A 91 -7.28 -8.40 -2.62
CA GLU A 91 -7.75 -8.90 -1.33
C GLU A 91 -8.49 -7.82 -0.53
N ALA A 92 -7.99 -6.59 -0.52
CA ALA A 92 -8.63 -5.46 0.15
C ALA A 92 -10.02 -5.14 -0.43
N ASN A 93 -10.18 -5.19 -1.75
CA ASN A 93 -11.49 -5.01 -2.39
C ASN A 93 -12.45 -6.14 -2.03
N GLU A 94 -12.02 -7.41 -2.08
CA GLU A 94 -12.82 -8.57 -1.68
C GLU A 94 -13.24 -8.49 -0.20
N ASN A 95 -12.35 -8.00 0.67
CA ASN A 95 -12.66 -7.77 2.07
C ASN A 95 -13.69 -6.66 2.26
N ALA A 96 -13.58 -5.55 1.52
CA ALA A 96 -14.55 -4.46 1.58
C ALA A 96 -15.95 -4.88 1.10
N GLU A 97 -16.02 -5.70 0.07
CA GLU A 97 -17.28 -6.30 -0.41
C GLU A 97 -17.91 -7.18 0.65
N ARG A 98 -17.12 -8.05 1.30
CA ARG A 98 -17.57 -8.95 2.36
C ARG A 98 -18.11 -8.19 3.57
N GLU A 99 -17.50 -7.06 3.89
CA GLU A 99 -17.87 -6.20 5.01
C GLU A 99 -18.93 -5.14 4.65
N ASN A 100 -19.38 -5.07 3.37
CA ASN A 100 -20.40 -4.14 2.87
C ASN A 100 -20.05 -2.67 3.10
N VAL A 101 -18.80 -2.26 2.82
CA VAL A 101 -18.30 -0.89 3.00
C VAL A 101 -17.72 -0.27 1.72
N THR A 102 -17.99 -0.87 0.56
CA THR A 102 -17.45 -0.42 -0.75
C THR A 102 -17.87 0.99 -1.15
N ASP A 103 -18.92 1.51 -0.57
CA ASP A 103 -19.38 2.90 -0.75
C ASP A 103 -18.56 3.92 0.05
N LYS A 104 -17.76 3.46 1.02
CA LYS A 104 -16.96 4.29 1.93
C LYS A 104 -15.45 4.18 1.71
N VAL A 105 -14.99 3.06 1.12
CA VAL A 105 -13.58 2.79 0.98
C VAL A 105 -13.17 2.60 -0.48
N LYS A 106 -11.91 2.98 -0.77
CA LYS A 106 -11.30 2.77 -2.09
C LYS A 106 -9.88 2.24 -1.90
N PHE A 107 -9.47 1.30 -2.76
CA PHE A 107 -8.10 0.78 -2.77
C PHE A 107 -7.41 1.11 -4.09
N ILE A 108 -6.14 1.53 -4.01
CA ILE A 108 -5.37 2.03 -5.15
C ILE A 108 -4.04 1.29 -5.21
N GLU A 109 -3.77 0.63 -6.34
CA GLU A 109 -2.46 0.09 -6.65
C GLU A 109 -1.53 1.24 -7.06
N GLN A 110 -0.67 1.67 -6.15
CA GLN A 110 0.26 2.78 -6.38
C GLN A 110 1.41 2.74 -5.39
N ASP A 111 2.57 3.30 -5.80
CA ASP A 111 3.64 3.60 -4.87
C ASP A 111 3.20 4.71 -3.90
N LEU A 112 3.31 4.45 -2.58
CA LEU A 112 2.92 5.40 -1.55
C LEU A 112 3.69 6.73 -1.61
N PHE A 113 4.87 6.73 -2.26
CA PHE A 113 5.64 7.95 -2.47
C PHE A 113 5.09 8.83 -3.59
N ASP A 114 4.26 8.28 -4.49
CA ASP A 114 3.69 9.00 -5.64
C ASP A 114 2.23 9.41 -5.42
N VAL A 115 1.54 8.85 -4.41
CA VAL A 115 0.13 9.15 -4.15
C VAL A 115 -0.06 10.53 -3.53
N ASP A 116 -1.11 11.25 -3.94
CA ASP A 116 -1.58 12.47 -3.27
C ASP A 116 -2.55 12.10 -2.14
N PHE A 117 -2.16 12.38 -0.91
CA PHE A 117 -2.97 12.20 0.30
C PHE A 117 -3.31 13.53 1.01
N SER A 118 -3.24 14.65 0.31
CA SER A 118 -3.50 15.99 0.85
C SER A 118 -4.92 16.20 1.40
N SER A 119 -5.86 15.34 1.01
CA SER A 119 -7.25 15.34 1.49
C SER A 119 -7.44 14.55 2.81
N ALA A 120 -6.41 13.84 3.28
CA ALA A 120 -6.51 13.05 4.49
C ALA A 120 -6.75 13.92 5.73
N SER A 121 -7.62 13.47 6.62
CA SER A 121 -7.70 13.94 8.00
C SER A 121 -6.92 13.06 8.96
N VAL A 122 -6.67 11.80 8.54
CA VAL A 122 -5.85 10.83 9.26
C VAL A 122 -5.01 10.02 8.27
N VAL A 123 -3.75 9.78 8.61
CA VAL A 123 -2.86 8.85 7.90
C VAL A 123 -2.45 7.74 8.85
N THR A 124 -2.58 6.49 8.42
CA THR A 124 -2.13 5.29 9.14
C THR A 124 -0.96 4.62 8.43
N LEU A 125 -0.02 4.09 9.23
CA LEU A 125 1.23 3.50 8.75
C LEU A 125 1.56 2.23 9.54
N TYR A 126 2.00 1.20 8.82
CA TYR A 126 2.74 0.08 9.39
C TYR A 126 3.86 -0.31 8.42
N LEU A 127 4.88 0.53 8.39
CA LEU A 127 5.98 0.48 7.44
C LEU A 127 7.31 0.36 8.19
N LEU A 128 8.37 -0.07 7.49
CA LEU A 128 9.70 -0.13 8.09
C LEU A 128 10.25 1.27 8.44
N PRO A 129 11.15 1.38 9.44
CA PRO A 129 11.66 2.67 9.92
C PRO A 129 12.19 3.58 8.81
N TYR A 130 12.96 3.03 7.86
CA TYR A 130 13.55 3.82 6.78
C TYR A 130 12.48 4.37 5.81
N VAL A 131 11.36 3.64 5.62
CA VAL A 131 10.23 4.09 4.80
C VAL A 131 9.51 5.25 5.48
N ASN A 132 9.24 5.14 6.80
CA ASN A 132 8.67 6.23 7.59
C ASN A 132 9.51 7.50 7.49
N LEU A 133 10.84 7.37 7.65
CA LEU A 133 11.77 8.51 7.57
C LEU A 133 11.78 9.14 6.18
N LYS A 134 11.73 8.34 5.12
CA LYS A 134 11.65 8.81 3.73
C LYS A 134 10.30 9.49 3.44
N LEU A 135 9.20 8.99 4.02
CA LEU A 135 7.85 9.51 3.83
C LEU A 135 7.60 10.80 4.62
N ARG A 136 8.24 10.97 5.77
CA ARG A 136 8.02 12.10 6.69
C ARG A 136 8.03 13.49 6.04
N PRO A 137 8.98 13.85 5.15
CA PRO A 137 8.96 15.16 4.49
C PRO A 137 7.68 15.39 3.69
N LYS A 138 7.21 14.37 2.98
CA LYS A 138 5.99 14.42 2.19
C LYS A 138 4.74 14.56 3.07
N LEU A 139 4.69 13.86 4.22
CA LEU A 139 3.61 14.03 5.20
C LEU A 139 3.53 15.48 5.69
N LEU A 140 4.66 16.05 6.08
CA LEU A 140 4.73 17.43 6.57
C LEU A 140 4.43 18.47 5.49
N GLU A 141 4.72 18.19 4.21
CA GLU A 141 4.46 19.08 3.09
C GLU A 141 3.00 19.03 2.64
N GLN A 142 2.45 17.83 2.40
CA GLN A 142 1.13 17.67 1.78
C GLN A 142 -0.03 17.80 2.77
N LEU A 143 0.14 17.32 3.99
CA LEU A 143 -0.94 17.30 4.95
C LEU A 143 -1.22 18.69 5.53
N LYS A 144 -2.50 18.94 5.80
CA LYS A 144 -2.94 20.18 6.45
C LYS A 144 -2.58 20.16 7.94
N PRO A 145 -2.31 21.32 8.56
CA PRO A 145 -2.22 21.43 10.01
C PRO A 145 -3.42 20.78 10.70
N GLY A 146 -3.18 20.06 11.78
CA GLY A 146 -4.21 19.33 12.51
C GLY A 146 -4.49 17.93 11.97
N THR A 147 -3.97 17.52 10.79
CA THR A 147 -4.06 16.14 10.32
C THR A 147 -3.33 15.20 11.28
N ARG A 148 -3.96 14.10 11.62
CA ARG A 148 -3.43 13.10 12.56
C ARG A 148 -2.67 12.02 11.81
N VAL A 149 -1.50 11.63 12.34
CA VAL A 149 -0.67 10.54 11.79
C VAL A 149 -0.49 9.49 12.87
N VAL A 150 -0.75 8.23 12.54
CA VAL A 150 -0.62 7.09 13.45
C VAL A 150 0.28 6.04 12.82
N SER A 151 1.31 5.61 13.54
CA SER A 151 2.21 4.55 13.09
C SER A 151 2.23 3.39 14.08
N ASN A 152 2.14 2.16 13.56
CA ASN A 152 2.37 0.95 14.32
C ASN A 152 3.85 0.59 14.29
N GLU A 153 4.44 0.25 15.44
CA GLU A 153 5.82 -0.22 15.72
C GLU A 153 6.93 0.81 15.48
N PHE A 154 6.84 1.69 14.51
CA PHE A 154 7.99 2.50 14.08
C PHE A 154 7.69 3.99 14.13
N ASP A 155 8.63 4.74 14.70
CA ASP A 155 8.53 6.19 14.87
C ASP A 155 8.98 6.97 13.61
N MET A 156 9.06 8.31 13.75
CA MET A 156 9.47 9.26 12.71
C MET A 156 10.83 9.91 13.01
N GLY A 157 11.67 9.25 13.83
CA GLY A 157 12.99 9.72 14.19
C GLY A 157 12.99 10.93 15.13
N ASP A 158 13.48 12.07 14.65
CA ASP A 158 13.53 13.32 15.42
C ASP A 158 12.17 14.06 15.49
N TRP A 159 11.18 13.74 14.65
CA TRP A 159 9.81 14.19 14.84
C TRP A 159 9.16 13.37 15.95
N LYS A 160 9.18 13.92 17.17
CA LYS A 160 8.70 13.22 18.36
C LYS A 160 7.19 13.09 18.35
N PRO A 161 6.65 11.90 18.74
CA PRO A 161 5.21 11.71 18.84
C PRO A 161 4.61 12.53 19.98
N GLU A 162 3.37 12.96 19.84
CA GLU A 162 2.60 13.58 20.92
C GLU A 162 2.12 12.54 21.94
N LYS A 163 1.85 11.33 21.45
CA LYS A 163 1.43 10.20 22.29
C LYS A 163 2.08 8.92 21.81
N GLU A 164 2.36 8.04 22.77
CA GLU A 164 2.84 6.69 22.57
C GLU A 164 2.07 5.75 23.50
N ILE A 165 1.52 4.65 22.95
CA ILE A 165 0.84 3.62 23.75
C ILE A 165 1.33 2.23 23.36
N LYS A 166 1.31 1.30 24.34
CA LYS A 166 1.58 -0.12 24.10
C LYS A 166 0.30 -0.92 24.04
N VAL A 167 0.22 -1.83 23.06
CA VAL A 167 -0.88 -2.76 22.85
C VAL A 167 -0.30 -4.15 22.61
N GLY A 168 -0.28 -4.97 23.64
CA GLY A 168 0.47 -6.22 23.60
C GLY A 168 1.96 -5.98 23.42
N GLU A 169 2.53 -6.51 22.36
CA GLU A 169 3.94 -6.30 21.99
C GLU A 169 4.15 -5.08 21.09
N SER A 170 3.06 -4.53 20.50
CA SER A 170 3.11 -3.39 19.59
C SER A 170 3.19 -2.06 20.32
N THR A 171 3.91 -1.12 19.73
CA THR A 171 3.93 0.28 20.15
C THR A 171 3.25 1.13 19.07
N ILE A 172 2.27 1.93 19.46
CA ILE A 172 1.54 2.83 18.56
C ILE A 172 1.98 4.25 18.87
N TYR A 173 2.40 4.95 17.84
CA TYR A 173 2.84 6.35 17.87
C TYR A 173 1.80 7.25 17.22
N PHE A 174 1.63 8.45 17.77
CA PHE A 174 0.65 9.42 17.29
C PHE A 174 1.27 10.81 17.19
N TRP A 175 1.03 11.46 16.06
CA TRP A 175 1.43 12.85 15.78
C TRP A 175 0.25 13.65 15.26
N VAL A 176 0.35 14.97 15.40
CA VAL A 176 -0.50 15.94 14.70
C VAL A 176 0.40 16.79 13.82
N ILE A 177 -0.02 17.04 12.57
CA ILE A 177 0.71 17.93 11.66
C ILE A 177 0.69 19.34 12.24
N PRO A 178 1.87 19.97 12.46
CA PRO A 178 1.96 21.27 13.08
C PRO A 178 1.45 22.40 12.16
N GLU A 179 1.16 23.55 12.75
CA GLU A 179 0.97 24.79 12.00
C GLU A 179 2.24 25.13 11.19
N LYS A 180 2.06 25.65 9.98
CA LYS A 180 3.15 25.98 9.06
C LYS A 180 3.58 27.44 9.23
#